data_ccb4000e5af7bfe9ad5af1384075d2f5
#
_entry.id   ccb4000e5af7bfe9ad5af1384075d2f5
#
_cell.length_a   1.000
_cell.length_b   1.000
_cell.length_c   1.000
_cell.angle_alpha   90.00
_cell.angle_beta   90.00
_cell.angle_gamma   90.00
#
_symmetry.space_group_name_H-M   'P 1'
#
loop_
_entity.id
_entity.type
_entity.pdbx_description
1 polymer ?
#
loop_
_entity_poly.entity_id
_entity_poly.type
_entity_poly.pdbx_seq_one_letter_code
_entity_poly.pdbx_strand_id
1 'polypeptide(L)'
;MSSLNDIPISALRFYLTAPYPCSYLPDLQARSQVATPSFLINTALYSQLVREGFRRSSTFIYRPRCDDCCACVQMRVLAKQFTANRSQRRAWAQHDVLEATLHPLQDKPEYYDLYQRYQRARHPDGGMDRDDHDAYQTFLLQSHIDTLLVEFREQGILRMVSVIDLLSDGLSSVYTFYEPDLPRARFGVYNVLWQIELCRKLDLDFVYLGYWIKNSRKMSYKTQYQPAEGLQNGTWQPLNDTVKS
;
A
#
# COMPACT_ATOMS: atom_id res chain seq x y z
N MET A 1 -23.60 13.78 -22.25
CA MET A 1 -24.19 13.07 -21.10
C MET A 1 -23.06 12.84 -20.09
N SER A 2 -22.98 13.67 -19.04
CA SER A 2 -22.04 13.44 -17.96
C SER A 2 -22.43 12.13 -17.30
N SER A 3 -21.53 11.15 -17.32
CA SER A 3 -21.77 9.89 -16.63
C SER A 3 -21.86 10.21 -15.12
N LEU A 4 -22.78 9.57 -14.40
CA LEU A 4 -22.94 9.68 -12.94
C LEU A 4 -21.64 9.26 -12.16
N ASN A 5 -20.58 8.90 -12.88
CA ASN A 5 -19.28 8.47 -12.34
C ASN A 5 -18.23 9.59 -12.26
N ASP A 6 -18.45 10.77 -12.83
CA ASP A 6 -17.47 11.86 -12.82
C ASP A 6 -17.73 12.86 -11.69
N ILE A 7 -17.55 12.41 -10.46
CA ILE A 7 -17.59 13.30 -9.29
C ILE A 7 -16.26 14.07 -9.26
N PRO A 8 -16.29 15.43 -9.36
CA PRO A 8 -15.05 16.19 -9.33
C PRO A 8 -14.47 16.28 -7.92
N ILE A 9 -13.15 16.43 -7.79
CA ILE A 9 -12.47 16.64 -6.50
C ILE A 9 -13.08 17.83 -5.73
N SER A 10 -13.58 18.85 -6.43
CA SER A 10 -14.25 20.02 -5.83
C SER A 10 -15.52 19.69 -5.04
N ALA A 11 -16.11 18.51 -5.23
CA ALA A 11 -17.24 18.03 -4.43
C ALA A 11 -16.82 17.53 -3.04
N LEU A 12 -15.51 17.29 -2.84
CA LEU A 12 -14.98 16.84 -1.56
C LEU A 12 -14.63 18.01 -0.65
N ARG A 13 -14.74 17.74 0.64
CA ARG A 13 -14.21 18.60 1.70
C ARG A 13 -12.96 17.94 2.31
N PHE A 14 -12.04 18.78 2.74
CA PHE A 14 -10.78 18.33 3.31
C PHE A 14 -10.64 18.90 4.73
N TYR A 15 -10.49 18.02 5.70
CA TYR A 15 -10.34 18.37 7.11
C TYR A 15 -8.99 17.91 7.64
N LEU A 16 -8.43 18.68 8.57
CA LEU A 16 -7.25 18.28 9.32
C LEU A 16 -7.69 17.58 10.62
N THR A 17 -7.05 16.46 10.94
CA THR A 17 -7.23 15.82 12.26
C THR A 17 -6.64 16.69 13.36
N ALA A 18 -7.01 16.42 14.61
CA ALA A 18 -6.20 16.84 15.75
C ALA A 18 -4.77 16.25 15.66
N PRO A 19 -3.76 16.89 16.25
CA PRO A 19 -2.43 16.31 16.36
C PRO A 19 -2.44 14.97 17.11
N TYR A 20 -1.59 14.02 16.68
CA TYR A 20 -1.39 12.73 17.33
C TYR A 20 0.08 12.31 17.23
N PRO A 21 0.60 11.42 18.12
CA PRO A 21 1.98 10.97 18.06
C PRO A 21 2.32 10.34 16.70
N CYS A 22 3.46 10.72 16.11
CA CYS A 22 3.90 10.16 14.83
C CYS A 22 4.34 8.70 15.00
N SER A 23 3.77 7.81 14.18
CA SER A 23 4.10 6.37 14.20
C SER A 23 5.46 6.03 13.58
N TYR A 24 6.13 7.00 12.94
CA TYR A 24 7.35 6.77 12.16
C TYR A 24 8.59 7.46 12.73
N LEU A 25 8.42 8.66 13.24
CA LEU A 25 9.49 9.47 13.76
C LEU A 25 9.18 9.78 15.24
N PRO A 26 10.06 9.40 16.18
CA PRO A 26 9.84 9.65 17.59
C PRO A 26 9.76 11.14 17.86
N ASP A 27 9.07 11.50 18.92
CA ASP A 27 8.96 12.86 19.47
C ASP A 27 8.31 13.91 18.55
N LEU A 28 7.76 13.47 17.39
CA LEU A 28 7.01 14.34 16.48
C LEU A 28 5.51 14.14 16.57
N GLN A 29 4.78 15.24 16.34
CA GLN A 29 3.33 15.21 16.17
C GLN A 29 2.98 15.08 14.70
N ALA A 30 2.04 14.19 14.40
CA ALA A 30 1.47 14.00 13.08
C ALA A 30 0.07 14.58 12.98
N ARG A 31 -0.30 15.01 11.79
CA ARG A 31 -1.68 15.33 11.40
C ARG A 31 -1.98 14.75 10.03
N SER A 32 -3.22 14.38 9.82
CA SER A 32 -3.72 13.91 8.54
C SER A 32 -4.73 14.87 7.96
N GLN A 33 -4.63 15.13 6.67
CA GLN A 33 -5.69 15.75 5.90
C GLN A 33 -6.57 14.62 5.35
N VAL A 34 -7.87 14.70 5.63
CA VAL A 34 -8.87 13.68 5.32
C VAL A 34 -9.81 14.19 4.26
N ALA A 35 -10.08 13.37 3.24
CA ALA A 35 -11.08 13.64 2.20
C ALA A 35 -12.45 13.09 2.62
N THR A 36 -13.49 13.92 2.54
CA THR A 36 -14.86 13.57 2.92
C THR A 36 -15.88 14.15 1.96
N PRO A 37 -17.09 13.57 1.85
CA PRO A 37 -17.49 12.31 2.48
C PRO A 37 -16.93 11.10 1.69
N SER A 38 -16.53 10.05 2.41
CA SER A 38 -15.87 8.87 1.80
C SER A 38 -16.77 8.11 0.82
N PHE A 39 -18.09 8.10 1.02
CA PHE A 39 -19.04 7.40 0.14
C PHE A 39 -19.17 8.02 -1.26
N LEU A 40 -18.70 9.26 -1.47
CA LEU A 40 -18.62 9.88 -2.80
C LEU A 40 -17.37 9.47 -3.56
N ILE A 41 -16.37 8.86 -2.87
CA ILE A 41 -15.09 8.58 -3.49
C ILE A 41 -15.14 7.19 -4.15
N ASN A 42 -15.35 7.20 -5.45
CA ASN A 42 -15.23 6.03 -6.31
C ASN A 42 -13.78 5.83 -6.79
N THR A 43 -13.51 4.77 -7.55
CA THR A 43 -12.17 4.43 -8.06
C THR A 43 -11.55 5.54 -8.90
N ALA A 44 -12.33 6.21 -9.76
CA ALA A 44 -11.83 7.29 -10.61
C ALA A 44 -11.36 8.50 -9.78
N LEU A 45 -12.17 8.92 -8.82
CA LEU A 45 -11.83 10.02 -7.91
C LEU A 45 -10.67 9.64 -6.97
N TYR A 46 -10.65 8.40 -6.47
CA TYR A 46 -9.55 7.91 -5.65
C TYR A 46 -8.23 7.88 -6.42
N SER A 47 -8.24 7.48 -7.70
CA SER A 47 -7.05 7.53 -8.56
C SER A 47 -6.47 8.95 -8.66
N GLN A 48 -7.34 9.97 -8.76
CA GLN A 48 -6.90 11.37 -8.74
C GLN A 48 -6.29 11.74 -7.37
N LEU A 49 -6.96 11.36 -6.28
CA LEU A 49 -6.46 11.62 -4.92
C LEU A 49 -5.12 10.95 -4.63
N VAL A 50 -4.91 9.71 -5.12
CA VAL A 50 -3.60 9.03 -4.98
C VAL A 50 -2.50 9.82 -5.69
N ARG A 51 -2.76 10.37 -6.87
CA ARG A 51 -1.79 11.24 -7.56
C ARG A 51 -1.45 12.52 -6.78
N GLU A 52 -2.40 12.99 -5.96
CA GLU A 52 -2.23 14.14 -5.04
C GLU A 52 -1.67 13.75 -3.66
N GLY A 53 -1.19 12.53 -3.51
CA GLY A 53 -0.52 12.07 -2.28
C GLY A 53 -1.43 11.43 -1.24
N PHE A 54 -2.70 11.17 -1.53
CA PHE A 54 -3.60 10.49 -0.61
C PHE A 54 -3.40 8.97 -0.64
N ARG A 55 -3.77 8.34 0.47
CA ARG A 55 -3.90 6.89 0.65
C ARG A 55 -5.21 6.59 1.35
N ARG A 56 -5.56 5.30 1.43
CA ARG A 56 -6.66 4.86 2.27
C ARG A 56 -6.23 3.90 3.38
N SER A 57 -7.01 3.88 4.43
CA SER A 57 -7.06 2.84 5.45
C SER A 57 -8.53 2.52 5.65
N SER A 58 -8.98 1.31 5.28
CA SER A 58 -10.40 1.00 5.11
C SER A 58 -11.06 1.99 4.13
N THR A 59 -12.17 2.60 4.52
CA THR A 59 -12.87 3.66 3.77
C THR A 59 -12.35 5.08 4.05
N PHE A 60 -11.35 5.19 4.94
CA PHE A 60 -10.78 6.47 5.36
C PHE A 60 -9.66 6.89 4.41
N ILE A 61 -9.85 8.01 3.70
CA ILE A 61 -8.91 8.50 2.68
C ILE A 61 -8.19 9.73 3.20
N TYR A 62 -6.87 9.66 3.28
CA TYR A 62 -6.05 10.66 3.95
C TYR A 62 -4.66 10.84 3.32
N ARG A 63 -4.03 11.96 3.65
CA ARG A 63 -2.59 12.18 3.46
C ARG A 63 -1.98 12.89 4.68
N PRO A 64 -0.69 12.68 4.98
CA PRO A 64 0.00 13.43 6.03
C PRO A 64 0.00 14.92 5.70
N ARG A 65 -0.32 15.73 6.70
CA ARG A 65 -0.28 17.20 6.65
C ARG A 65 0.12 17.73 8.03
N CYS A 66 1.33 17.40 8.44
CA CYS A 66 1.91 17.81 9.70
C CYS A 66 2.32 19.28 9.66
N ASP A 67 2.24 19.97 10.80
CA ASP A 67 2.56 21.39 10.90
C ASP A 67 4.07 21.65 10.70
N ASP A 68 4.93 20.80 11.31
CA ASP A 68 6.37 20.98 11.34
C ASP A 68 7.17 19.88 10.60
N CYS A 69 6.51 19.05 9.79
CA CYS A 69 7.17 17.90 9.14
C CYS A 69 6.60 17.58 7.77
N CYS A 70 7.47 17.37 6.78
CA CYS A 70 7.14 16.94 5.42
C CYS A 70 7.87 15.65 5.00
N ALA A 71 8.33 14.83 5.96
CA ALA A 71 9.15 13.65 5.69
C ALA A 71 8.42 12.49 4.99
N CYS A 72 7.08 12.47 5.03
CA CYS A 72 6.28 11.43 4.39
C CYS A 72 6.12 11.70 2.89
N VAL A 73 6.97 11.10 2.07
CA VAL A 73 6.94 11.21 0.61
C VAL A 73 6.17 10.04 0.04
N GLN A 74 5.06 10.30 -0.64
CA GLN A 74 4.38 9.24 -1.40
C GLN A 74 5.26 8.80 -2.54
N MET A 75 5.41 7.48 -2.73
CA MET A 75 6.25 6.95 -3.80
C MET A 75 5.50 5.98 -4.71
N ARG A 76 5.94 5.92 -5.97
CA ARG A 76 5.50 4.96 -6.97
C ARG A 76 6.67 4.39 -7.77
N VAL A 77 6.56 3.13 -8.14
CA VAL A 77 7.52 2.47 -9.04
C VAL A 77 7.01 2.59 -10.47
N LEU A 78 7.89 2.90 -11.42
CA LEU A 78 7.58 2.93 -12.84
C LEU A 78 7.59 1.49 -13.37
N ALA A 79 6.44 0.83 -13.36
CA ALA A 79 6.32 -0.60 -13.59
C ALA A 79 6.89 -1.05 -14.95
N LYS A 80 6.58 -0.30 -16.01
CA LYS A 80 7.04 -0.61 -17.39
C LYS A 80 8.56 -0.50 -17.55
N GLN A 81 9.23 0.36 -16.75
CA GLN A 81 10.68 0.61 -16.82
C GLN A 81 11.47 -0.20 -15.78
N PHE A 82 10.78 -0.80 -14.82
CA PHE A 82 11.45 -1.51 -13.72
C PHE A 82 12.27 -2.70 -14.23
N THR A 83 13.46 -2.87 -13.67
CA THR A 83 14.32 -4.03 -13.92
C THR A 83 14.78 -4.63 -12.59
N ALA A 84 14.42 -5.89 -12.35
CA ALA A 84 14.77 -6.57 -11.12
C ALA A 84 16.28 -6.76 -10.98
N ASN A 85 16.85 -6.37 -9.84
CA ASN A 85 18.25 -6.63 -9.51
C ASN A 85 18.46 -8.13 -9.16
N ARG A 86 19.74 -8.53 -8.97
CA ARG A 86 20.10 -9.94 -8.69
C ARG A 86 19.38 -10.50 -7.45
N SER A 87 19.25 -9.70 -6.40
CA SER A 87 18.60 -10.10 -5.15
C SER A 87 17.09 -10.29 -5.34
N GLN A 88 16.46 -9.40 -6.10
CA GLN A 88 15.04 -9.48 -6.43
C GLN A 88 14.73 -10.66 -7.35
N ARG A 89 15.57 -10.92 -8.37
CA ARG A 89 15.43 -12.13 -9.21
C ARG A 89 15.51 -13.42 -8.41
N ARG A 90 16.39 -13.48 -7.41
CA ARG A 90 16.45 -14.66 -6.51
C ARG A 90 15.18 -14.81 -5.66
N ALA A 91 14.62 -13.69 -5.16
CA ALA A 91 13.38 -13.74 -4.42
C ALA A 91 12.20 -14.17 -5.31
N TRP A 92 12.19 -13.74 -6.57
CA TRP A 92 11.20 -14.19 -7.55
C TRP A 92 11.30 -15.69 -7.81
N ALA A 93 12.49 -16.19 -8.16
CA ALA A 93 12.73 -17.61 -8.45
C ALA A 93 12.50 -18.55 -7.24
N GLN A 94 12.57 -18.01 -6.02
CA GLN A 94 12.26 -18.79 -4.81
C GLN A 94 10.77 -19.15 -4.71
N HIS A 95 9.91 -18.44 -5.44
CA HIS A 95 8.46 -18.51 -5.35
C HIS A 95 7.79 -18.83 -6.69
N ASP A 96 8.49 -19.50 -7.60
CA ASP A 96 7.97 -19.94 -8.90
C ASP A 96 6.81 -20.93 -8.78
N VAL A 97 6.68 -21.60 -7.64
CA VAL A 97 5.60 -22.54 -7.31
C VAL A 97 4.40 -21.88 -6.62
N LEU A 98 4.46 -20.57 -6.31
CA LEU A 98 3.34 -19.86 -5.72
C LEU A 98 2.25 -19.59 -6.76
N GLU A 99 1.08 -20.11 -6.50
CA GLU A 99 -0.13 -19.83 -7.27
C GLU A 99 -0.82 -18.58 -6.71
N ALA A 100 -0.97 -17.56 -7.54
CA ALA A 100 -1.64 -16.31 -7.19
C ALA A 100 -3.05 -16.28 -7.78
N THR A 101 -4.07 -16.13 -6.93
CA THR A 101 -5.47 -16.03 -7.33
C THR A 101 -6.06 -14.69 -6.88
N LEU A 102 -6.73 -14.00 -7.81
CA LEU A 102 -7.40 -12.73 -7.57
C LEU A 102 -8.85 -12.99 -7.14
N HIS A 103 -9.25 -12.35 -6.07
CA HIS A 103 -10.61 -12.43 -5.54
C HIS A 103 -11.18 -11.03 -5.26
N PRO A 104 -12.51 -10.86 -5.30
CA PRO A 104 -13.16 -9.76 -4.58
C PRO A 104 -12.79 -9.82 -3.10
N LEU A 105 -12.95 -8.70 -2.39
CA LEU A 105 -12.78 -8.72 -0.93
C LEU A 105 -13.71 -9.77 -0.31
N GLN A 106 -13.13 -10.69 0.42
CA GLN A 106 -13.84 -11.78 1.09
C GLN A 106 -13.13 -12.15 2.38
N ASP A 107 -13.88 -12.66 3.33
CA ASP A 107 -13.37 -13.18 4.58
C ASP A 107 -13.24 -14.70 4.51
N LYS A 108 -12.13 -15.22 5.01
CA LYS A 108 -11.91 -16.66 5.27
C LYS A 108 -11.21 -16.83 6.61
N PRO A 109 -11.58 -17.83 7.42
CA PRO A 109 -10.92 -18.07 8.70
C PRO A 109 -9.40 -18.18 8.61
N GLU A 110 -8.90 -18.85 7.57
CA GLU A 110 -7.44 -19.01 7.33
C GLU A 110 -6.73 -17.67 7.03
N TYR A 111 -7.40 -16.65 6.48
CA TYR A 111 -6.83 -15.34 6.28
C TYR A 111 -6.65 -14.61 7.62
N TYR A 112 -7.67 -14.68 8.48
CA TYR A 112 -7.59 -14.06 9.79
C TYR A 112 -6.53 -14.73 10.67
N ASP A 113 -6.42 -16.07 10.65
CA ASP A 113 -5.35 -16.80 11.34
C ASP A 113 -3.96 -16.34 10.89
N LEU A 114 -3.75 -16.25 9.56
CA LEU A 114 -2.48 -15.80 9.01
C LEU A 114 -2.19 -14.34 9.39
N TYR A 115 -3.22 -13.47 9.33
CA TYR A 115 -3.12 -12.06 9.74
C TYR A 115 -2.68 -11.94 11.20
N GLN A 116 -3.33 -12.66 12.12
CA GLN A 116 -2.98 -12.63 13.53
C GLN A 116 -1.55 -13.10 13.80
N ARG A 117 -1.12 -14.22 13.18
CA ARG A 117 0.25 -14.73 13.32
C ARG A 117 1.26 -13.71 12.79
N TYR A 118 0.98 -13.11 11.65
CA TYR A 118 1.81 -12.08 11.06
C TYR A 118 1.94 -10.84 11.95
N GLN A 119 0.81 -10.33 12.50
CA GLN A 119 0.81 -9.17 13.37
C GLN A 119 1.64 -9.39 14.64
N ARG A 120 1.43 -10.50 15.33
CA ARG A 120 2.20 -10.86 16.53
C ARG A 120 3.70 -10.97 16.26
N ALA A 121 4.08 -11.49 15.09
CA ALA A 121 5.48 -11.70 14.75
C ALA A 121 6.20 -10.43 14.23
N ARG A 122 5.47 -9.55 13.53
CA ARG A 122 6.09 -8.42 12.81
C ARG A 122 5.80 -7.05 13.43
N HIS A 123 4.73 -6.94 14.19
CA HIS A 123 4.24 -5.69 14.75
C HIS A 123 3.86 -5.83 16.23
N PRO A 124 4.69 -6.49 17.07
CA PRO A 124 4.41 -6.58 18.49
C PRO A 124 4.23 -5.16 19.05
N ASP A 125 3.23 -4.98 19.90
CA ASP A 125 2.86 -3.69 20.52
C ASP A 125 2.45 -2.60 19.51
N GLY A 126 2.20 -2.96 18.26
CA GLY A 126 1.77 -2.03 17.20
C GLY A 126 0.30 -1.62 17.26
N GLY A 127 -0.46 -2.15 18.21
CA GLY A 127 -1.91 -1.93 18.35
C GLY A 127 -2.75 -2.90 17.52
N MET A 128 -2.33 -3.21 16.31
CA MET A 128 -3.00 -4.17 15.42
C MET A 128 -2.76 -5.64 15.79
N ASP A 129 -1.84 -5.92 16.69
CA ASP A 129 -1.59 -7.24 17.27
C ASP A 129 -2.71 -7.71 18.23
N ARG A 130 -3.59 -6.77 18.61
CA ARG A 130 -4.77 -6.99 19.47
C ARG A 130 -6.08 -6.88 18.70
N ASP A 131 -6.02 -6.71 17.39
CA ASP A 131 -7.21 -6.61 16.55
C ASP A 131 -8.05 -7.89 16.71
N ASP A 132 -9.31 -7.71 17.04
CA ASP A 132 -10.30 -8.76 16.92
C ASP A 132 -10.72 -8.93 15.45
N HIS A 133 -11.58 -9.89 15.20
CA HIS A 133 -12.03 -10.20 13.85
C HIS A 133 -12.79 -9.04 13.19
N ASP A 134 -13.57 -8.28 13.96
CA ASP A 134 -14.33 -7.13 13.44
C ASP A 134 -13.40 -5.97 13.05
N ALA A 135 -12.35 -5.72 13.84
CA ALA A 135 -11.32 -4.74 13.51
C ALA A 135 -10.56 -5.14 12.23
N TYR A 136 -10.19 -6.41 12.09
CA TYR A 136 -9.57 -6.94 10.88
C TYR A 136 -10.47 -6.78 9.65
N GLN A 137 -11.75 -7.15 9.74
CA GLN A 137 -12.72 -6.99 8.65
C GLN A 137 -12.88 -5.51 8.27
N THR A 138 -13.05 -4.64 9.26
CA THR A 138 -13.18 -3.20 9.04
C THR A 138 -11.95 -2.63 8.36
N PHE A 139 -10.76 -3.03 8.79
CA PHE A 139 -9.49 -2.52 8.26
C PHE A 139 -9.21 -2.97 6.82
N LEU A 140 -9.40 -4.24 6.51
CA LEU A 140 -8.92 -4.83 5.26
C LEU A 140 -10.03 -5.10 4.23
N LEU A 141 -11.26 -5.41 4.68
CA LEU A 141 -12.30 -5.93 3.80
C LEU A 141 -13.39 -4.91 3.47
N GLN A 142 -13.29 -3.68 3.98
CA GLN A 142 -14.19 -2.59 3.60
C GLN A 142 -13.53 -1.65 2.59
N SER A 143 -14.21 -1.44 1.46
CA SER A 143 -13.74 -0.54 0.41
C SER A 143 -14.92 0.00 -0.40
N HIS A 144 -14.83 1.26 -0.83
CA HIS A 144 -15.75 1.90 -1.80
C HIS A 144 -15.15 1.98 -3.21
N ILE A 145 -13.95 1.43 -3.39
CA ILE A 145 -13.19 1.48 -4.64
C ILE A 145 -12.87 0.06 -5.13
N ASP A 146 -12.43 -0.07 -6.36
CA ASP A 146 -12.06 -1.36 -6.95
C ASP A 146 -10.83 -1.92 -6.22
N THR A 147 -11.11 -2.84 -5.32
CA THR A 147 -10.11 -3.48 -4.46
C THR A 147 -10.12 -4.98 -4.70
N LEU A 148 -8.94 -5.55 -4.85
CA LEU A 148 -8.73 -6.97 -5.02
C LEU A 148 -7.96 -7.54 -3.82
N LEU A 149 -8.36 -8.74 -3.43
CA LEU A 149 -7.61 -9.60 -2.53
C LEU A 149 -6.85 -10.61 -3.38
N VAL A 150 -5.56 -10.70 -3.18
CA VAL A 150 -4.70 -11.68 -3.86
C VAL A 150 -4.29 -12.73 -2.86
N GLU A 151 -4.68 -13.96 -3.13
CA GLU A 151 -4.30 -15.14 -2.37
C GLU A 151 -3.11 -15.82 -3.02
N PHE A 152 -2.09 -16.14 -2.24
CA PHE A 152 -0.90 -16.87 -2.72
C PHE A 152 -0.78 -18.19 -1.98
N ARG A 153 -0.82 -19.29 -2.75
CA ARG A 153 -0.71 -20.65 -2.22
C ARG A 153 0.49 -21.39 -2.77
N GLU A 154 1.09 -22.21 -1.93
CA GLU A 154 2.10 -23.18 -2.30
C GLU A 154 1.55 -24.57 -1.98
N GLN A 155 1.34 -25.39 -3.01
CA GLN A 155 0.73 -26.73 -2.84
C GLN A 155 -0.55 -26.72 -2.01
N GLY A 156 -1.44 -25.76 -2.24
CA GLY A 156 -2.69 -25.59 -1.53
C GLY A 156 -2.57 -24.88 -0.15
N ILE A 157 -1.36 -24.70 0.38
CA ILE A 157 -1.15 -24.01 1.68
C ILE A 157 -1.10 -22.51 1.47
N LEU A 158 -1.92 -21.76 2.21
CA LEU A 158 -1.90 -20.30 2.18
C LEU A 158 -0.57 -19.77 2.74
N ARG A 159 0.14 -18.97 1.93
CA ARG A 159 1.43 -18.38 2.31
C ARG A 159 1.38 -16.87 2.48
N MET A 160 0.53 -16.20 1.70
CA MET A 160 0.45 -14.75 1.71
C MET A 160 -0.92 -14.29 1.21
N VAL A 161 -1.37 -13.17 1.75
CA VAL A 161 -2.53 -12.41 1.26
C VAL A 161 -2.11 -10.97 1.04
N SER A 162 -2.49 -10.40 -0.10
CA SER A 162 -2.25 -8.99 -0.42
C SER A 162 -3.55 -8.31 -0.80
N VAL A 163 -3.79 -7.12 -0.25
CA VAL A 163 -4.90 -6.25 -0.62
C VAL A 163 -4.34 -5.13 -1.48
N ILE A 164 -4.87 -5.00 -2.68
CA ILE A 164 -4.45 -4.01 -3.67
C ILE A 164 -5.64 -3.25 -4.22
N ASP A 165 -5.47 -1.96 -4.49
CA ASP A 165 -6.47 -1.16 -5.20
C ASP A 165 -6.08 -1.05 -6.67
N LEU A 166 -7.07 -1.21 -7.54
CA LEU A 166 -6.93 -1.00 -8.97
C LEU A 166 -7.25 0.47 -9.27
N LEU A 167 -6.25 1.20 -9.76
CA LEU A 167 -6.36 2.62 -10.11
C LEU A 167 -6.38 2.80 -11.63
N SER A 168 -6.74 3.98 -12.10
CA SER A 168 -6.78 4.31 -13.54
C SER A 168 -5.41 4.25 -14.23
N ASP A 169 -4.32 4.38 -13.49
CA ASP A 169 -2.94 4.44 -14.00
C ASP A 169 -1.98 3.46 -13.29
N GLY A 170 -2.48 2.65 -12.36
CA GLY A 170 -1.61 1.78 -11.59
C GLY A 170 -2.31 0.92 -10.55
N LEU A 171 -1.50 0.28 -9.72
CA LEU A 171 -1.92 -0.47 -8.55
C LEU A 171 -1.48 0.26 -7.28
N SER A 172 -2.34 0.31 -6.26
CA SER A 172 -1.96 0.78 -4.93
C SER A 172 -1.81 -0.40 -3.98
N SER A 173 -0.61 -0.59 -3.44
CA SER A 173 -0.32 -1.61 -2.42
C SER A 173 -0.92 -1.15 -1.10
N VAL A 174 -2.04 -1.74 -0.69
CA VAL A 174 -2.76 -1.36 0.53
C VAL A 174 -2.17 -2.05 1.74
N TYR A 175 -2.25 -3.36 1.75
CA TYR A 175 -1.72 -4.17 2.86
C TYR A 175 -1.31 -5.56 2.39
N THR A 176 -0.32 -6.15 3.10
CA THR A 176 0.13 -7.52 2.81
C THR A 176 0.54 -8.18 4.10
N PHE A 177 0.06 -9.40 4.31
CA PHE A 177 0.47 -10.26 5.41
C PHE A 177 0.80 -11.65 4.87
N TYR A 178 1.78 -12.30 5.49
CA TYR A 178 2.35 -13.54 4.99
C TYR A 178 2.88 -14.41 6.12
N GLU A 179 3.18 -15.66 5.81
CA GLU A 179 3.71 -16.66 6.74
C GLU A 179 4.94 -16.14 7.48
N PRO A 180 4.84 -15.83 8.79
CA PRO A 180 5.94 -15.26 9.55
C PRO A 180 7.02 -16.27 9.90
N ASP A 181 6.67 -17.58 9.96
CA ASP A 181 7.58 -18.64 10.38
C ASP A 181 8.59 -19.02 9.28
N LEU A 182 8.48 -18.41 8.11
CA LEU A 182 9.41 -18.55 6.99
C LEU A 182 10.20 -17.25 6.73
N PRO A 183 11.07 -16.80 7.65
CA PRO A 183 11.68 -15.45 7.57
C PRO A 183 12.62 -15.30 6.36
N ARG A 184 13.14 -16.39 5.81
CA ARG A 184 14.02 -16.40 4.63
C ARG A 184 13.26 -16.43 3.30
N ALA A 185 11.93 -16.59 3.33
CA ALA A 185 11.10 -16.68 2.14
C ALA A 185 10.98 -15.36 1.37
N ARG A 186 11.21 -14.21 2.03
CA ARG A 186 11.21 -12.88 1.37
C ARG A 186 9.90 -12.56 0.67
N PHE A 187 8.78 -13.02 1.20
CA PHE A 187 7.44 -12.82 0.63
C PHE A 187 7.12 -11.35 0.34
N GLY A 188 7.51 -10.41 1.22
CA GLY A 188 7.29 -8.98 0.99
C GLY A 188 8.01 -8.46 -0.26
N VAL A 189 9.20 -8.99 -0.59
CA VAL A 189 9.90 -8.64 -1.83
C VAL A 189 9.19 -9.24 -3.02
N TYR A 190 8.83 -10.51 -2.95
CA TYR A 190 8.09 -11.20 -4.00
C TYR A 190 6.76 -10.49 -4.30
N ASN A 191 6.02 -10.11 -3.27
CA ASN A 191 4.73 -9.41 -3.43
C ASN A 191 4.86 -8.11 -4.26
N VAL A 192 5.86 -7.28 -3.98
CA VAL A 192 6.07 -6.05 -4.77
C VAL A 192 6.44 -6.37 -6.22
N LEU A 193 7.30 -7.37 -6.45
CA LEU A 193 7.66 -7.81 -7.79
C LEU A 193 6.45 -8.36 -8.54
N TRP A 194 5.61 -9.13 -7.86
CA TRP A 194 4.38 -9.68 -8.42
C TRP A 194 3.40 -8.57 -8.81
N GLN A 195 3.23 -7.55 -7.97
CA GLN A 195 2.40 -6.37 -8.29
C GLN A 195 2.94 -5.60 -9.49
N ILE A 196 4.26 -5.47 -9.64
CA ILE A 196 4.88 -4.85 -10.81
C ILE A 196 4.56 -5.66 -12.08
N GLU A 197 4.67 -6.99 -12.03
CA GLU A 197 4.34 -7.84 -13.16
C GLU A 197 2.84 -7.84 -13.48
N LEU A 198 1.96 -7.81 -12.48
CA LEU A 198 0.52 -7.62 -12.69
C LEU A 198 0.23 -6.27 -13.36
N CYS A 199 0.85 -5.21 -12.88
CA CYS A 199 0.73 -3.87 -13.43
C CYS A 199 1.10 -3.85 -14.93
N ARG A 200 2.18 -4.52 -15.32
CA ARG A 200 2.60 -4.68 -16.72
C ARG A 200 1.58 -5.46 -17.55
N LYS A 201 1.06 -6.56 -17.01
CA LYS A 201 0.05 -7.39 -17.69
C LYS A 201 -1.26 -6.62 -17.95
N LEU A 202 -1.58 -5.67 -17.08
CA LEU A 202 -2.75 -4.79 -17.19
C LEU A 202 -2.47 -3.51 -18.00
N ASP A 203 -1.26 -3.37 -18.56
CA ASP A 203 -0.77 -2.17 -19.26
C ASP A 203 -0.82 -0.89 -18.44
N LEU A 204 -0.70 -0.99 -17.11
CA LEU A 204 -0.66 0.11 -16.17
C LEU A 204 0.78 0.60 -15.96
N ASP A 205 0.95 1.87 -15.57
CA ASP A 205 2.25 2.52 -15.51
C ASP A 205 2.91 2.42 -14.13
N PHE A 206 2.12 2.40 -13.04
CA PHE A 206 2.64 2.63 -11.70
C PHE A 206 2.22 1.59 -10.67
N VAL A 207 3.15 1.27 -9.75
CA VAL A 207 2.82 0.61 -8.48
C VAL A 207 3.07 1.61 -7.35
N TYR A 208 2.01 2.06 -6.70
CA TYR A 208 2.06 2.97 -5.56
C TYR A 208 2.33 2.20 -4.28
N LEU A 209 3.51 2.40 -3.69
CA LEU A 209 3.94 1.71 -2.47
C LEU A 209 3.62 2.48 -1.18
N GLY A 210 2.91 3.61 -1.31
CA GLY A 210 2.60 4.48 -0.20
C GLY A 210 3.79 5.33 0.25
N TYR A 211 3.78 5.78 1.52
CA TYR A 211 4.81 6.71 1.99
C TYR A 211 6.16 6.05 2.18
N TRP A 212 7.19 6.76 1.76
CA TRP A 212 8.58 6.53 2.10
C TRP A 212 9.05 7.67 3.03
N ILE A 213 9.86 7.31 4.02
CA ILE A 213 10.42 8.23 4.99
C ILE A 213 11.91 7.92 5.09
N LYS A 214 12.77 8.84 4.69
CA LYS A 214 14.22 8.64 4.58
C LYS A 214 14.84 8.08 5.87
N ASN A 215 14.43 8.61 7.02
CA ASN A 215 15.00 8.25 8.32
C ASN A 215 14.27 7.07 9.00
N SER A 216 13.33 6.41 8.32
CA SER A 216 12.62 5.26 8.87
C SER A 216 13.19 3.94 8.34
N ARG A 217 13.81 3.14 9.22
CA ARG A 217 14.32 1.79 8.86
C ARG A 217 13.22 0.89 8.29
N LYS A 218 11.98 1.04 8.77
CA LYS A 218 10.81 0.27 8.29
C LYS A 218 10.45 0.58 6.84
N MET A 219 10.88 1.73 6.30
CA MET A 219 10.54 2.21 4.96
C MET A 219 11.70 2.13 3.96
N SER A 220 12.94 1.88 4.43
CA SER A 220 14.15 1.90 3.61
C SER A 220 14.15 0.90 2.45
N TYR A 221 13.43 -0.23 2.58
CA TYR A 221 13.35 -1.25 1.54
C TYR A 221 12.68 -0.75 0.24
N LYS A 222 11.87 0.29 0.32
CA LYS A 222 11.06 0.77 -0.83
C LYS A 222 11.94 1.36 -1.93
N THR A 223 13.04 2.02 -1.60
CA THR A 223 13.96 2.61 -2.59
C THR A 223 14.75 1.58 -3.39
N GLN A 224 14.66 0.29 -3.06
CA GLN A 224 15.26 -0.80 -3.84
C GLN A 224 14.51 -1.08 -5.17
N TYR A 225 13.31 -0.55 -5.34
CA TYR A 225 12.50 -0.74 -6.54
C TYR A 225 12.65 0.48 -7.45
N GLN A 226 13.61 0.41 -8.39
CA GLN A 226 13.96 1.50 -9.31
C GLN A 226 13.67 1.12 -10.77
N PRO A 227 13.28 2.10 -11.61
CA PRO A 227 13.09 3.50 -11.30
C PRO A 227 11.81 3.77 -10.51
N ALA A 228 11.89 4.73 -9.60
CA ALA A 228 10.78 5.15 -8.77
C ALA A 228 10.70 6.68 -8.70
N GLU A 229 9.51 7.17 -8.41
CA GLU A 229 9.24 8.59 -8.20
C GLU A 229 8.67 8.83 -6.80
N GLY A 230 8.98 10.00 -6.26
CA GLY A 230 8.41 10.54 -5.03
C GLY A 230 7.63 11.82 -5.29
N LEU A 231 6.50 11.99 -4.63
CA LEU A 231 5.72 13.22 -4.70
C LEU A 231 6.34 14.26 -3.76
N GLN A 232 6.98 15.25 -4.34
CA GLN A 232 7.66 16.34 -3.61
C GLN A 232 7.14 17.68 -4.12
N ASN A 233 6.69 18.54 -3.22
CA ASN A 233 6.13 19.86 -3.54
C ASN A 233 5.03 19.82 -4.62
N GLY A 234 4.18 18.80 -4.59
CA GLY A 234 3.09 18.61 -5.54
C GLY A 234 3.51 18.06 -6.91
N THR A 235 4.78 17.69 -7.09
CA THR A 235 5.30 17.16 -8.36
C THR A 235 5.96 15.80 -8.15
N TRP A 236 5.67 14.85 -9.05
CA TRP A 236 6.36 13.56 -9.09
C TRP A 236 7.75 13.72 -9.67
N GLN A 237 8.77 13.35 -8.90
CA GLN A 237 10.18 13.49 -9.25
C GLN A 237 10.91 12.18 -9.01
N PRO A 238 11.98 11.89 -9.77
CA PRO A 238 12.81 10.71 -9.53
C PRO A 238 13.25 10.61 -8.08
N LEU A 239 12.98 9.48 -7.45
CA LEU A 239 13.37 9.18 -6.08
C LEU A 239 14.68 8.41 -6.08
N ASN A 240 15.80 9.11 -6.08
CA ASN A 240 17.14 8.54 -5.97
C ASN A 240 17.59 8.53 -4.51
N ASP A 241 18.13 7.42 -4.04
CA ASP A 241 18.73 7.28 -2.70
C ASP A 241 19.96 8.18 -2.49
N THR A 242 20.40 8.87 -3.53
CA THR A 242 21.61 9.70 -3.56
C THR A 242 21.34 11.18 -3.31
N VAL A 243 20.48 11.54 -2.36
CA VAL A 243 20.66 12.84 -1.73
C VAL A 243 21.72 12.63 -0.64
N LYS A 244 22.99 12.70 -1.05
CA LYS A 244 24.11 12.89 -0.13
C LYS A 244 23.78 14.14 0.70
N SER A 245 23.79 13.93 2.02
CA SER A 245 23.75 14.95 3.08
C SER A 245 24.63 16.14 2.77
#